data_5d55b7808936659027ef35e03f4eed9c
#
_entry.id   5d55b7808936659027ef35e03f4eed9c
#
_cell.length_a   1.000
_cell.length_b   1.000
_cell.length_c   1.000
_cell.angle_alpha   90.00
_cell.angle_beta   90.00
_cell.angle_gamma   90.00
#
_symmetry.space_group_name_H-M   'P 1'
#
loop_
_entity.id
_entity.type
_entity.pdbx_description
1 polymer ?
#
loop_
_entity_poly.entity_id
_entity_poly.type
_entity_poly.pdbx_seq_one_letter_code
_entity_poly.pdbx_strand_id
1 'polypeptide(L)'
;EDIADVKVIKNGTALYGAKGGNGVIEITTKRGKSMVTRINIRAYGGYELAPSKLRMMDANQYRNYVTEFLGTTQKGQDYFKNNTIVPTFMNEDPNYLLYPIYHNNTDWQDGMYDNAFTQNYKVNVEGGDDVAMYNLSLGYSAADATAKKTDFNRLNIRFNSDVVLFKDLNTAIDISY
;
A
#
# COMPACT_ATOMS: atom_id res chain seq x y z
N GLU A 1 2.84 -9.06 15.46
CA GLU A 1 3.20 -8.90 16.87
C GLU A 1 2.27 -9.64 17.83
N ASP A 2 1.02 -9.98 17.42
CA ASP A 2 0.08 -10.76 18.22
C ASP A 2 0.28 -12.27 18.06
N ILE A 3 1.28 -12.66 17.29
CA ILE A 3 1.61 -14.04 17.02
C ILE A 3 2.53 -14.54 18.12
N ALA A 4 2.17 -15.68 18.74
CA ALA A 4 2.99 -16.39 19.69
C ALA A 4 3.86 -17.44 19.00
N ASP A 5 3.28 -18.19 18.05
CA ASP A 5 3.93 -19.24 17.31
C ASP A 5 3.40 -19.35 15.89
N VAL A 6 4.25 -19.78 14.95
CA VAL A 6 3.92 -20.08 13.57
C VAL A 6 4.46 -21.45 13.20
N LYS A 7 3.56 -22.38 12.91
CA LYS A 7 3.91 -23.74 12.55
C LYS A 7 3.55 -24.01 11.09
N VAL A 8 4.52 -24.47 10.32
CA VAL A 8 4.32 -24.84 8.92
C VAL A 8 4.20 -26.35 8.81
N ILE A 9 3.04 -26.83 8.38
CA ILE A 9 2.75 -28.24 8.17
C ILE A 9 2.76 -28.50 6.68
N LYS A 10 3.76 -29.19 6.15
CA LYS A 10 3.96 -29.41 4.71
C LYS A 10 2.86 -30.25 4.07
N ASN A 11 2.26 -31.17 4.81
CA ASN A 11 1.11 -31.96 4.36
C ASN A 11 0.11 -32.03 5.51
N GLY A 12 -0.97 -31.29 5.36
CA GLY A 12 -2.04 -31.19 6.35
C GLY A 12 -3.31 -31.98 5.99
N THR A 13 -3.26 -32.84 4.99
CA THR A 13 -4.45 -33.58 4.49
C THR A 13 -5.13 -34.42 5.55
N ALA A 14 -4.36 -34.98 6.49
CA ALA A 14 -4.91 -35.78 7.58
C ALA A 14 -5.75 -34.95 8.59
N LEU A 15 -5.44 -33.66 8.75
CA LEU A 15 -6.11 -32.76 9.69
C LEU A 15 -7.15 -31.86 9.02
N TYR A 16 -6.87 -31.39 7.80
CA TYR A 16 -7.62 -30.36 7.11
C TYR A 16 -8.24 -30.83 5.78
N GLY A 17 -8.16 -32.14 5.49
CA GLY A 17 -8.66 -32.74 4.25
C GLY A 17 -7.94 -32.22 3.01
N ALA A 18 -8.62 -32.21 1.87
CA ALA A 18 -8.03 -31.80 0.57
C ALA A 18 -7.47 -30.36 0.57
N LYS A 19 -8.00 -29.47 1.39
CA LYS A 19 -7.50 -28.08 1.51
C LYS A 19 -6.08 -28.02 2.10
N GLY A 20 -5.68 -29.01 2.89
CA GLY A 20 -4.34 -29.09 3.48
C GLY A 20 -3.28 -29.70 2.57
N GLY A 21 -3.61 -30.10 1.33
CA GLY A 21 -2.69 -30.79 0.41
C GLY A 21 -1.48 -29.99 0.00
N ASN A 22 -1.63 -28.66 -0.12
CA ASN A 22 -0.55 -27.74 -0.48
C ASN A 22 0.23 -27.20 0.74
N GLY A 23 -0.05 -27.73 1.92
CA GLY A 23 0.50 -27.28 3.20
C GLY A 23 -0.46 -26.38 3.98
N VAL A 24 -0.17 -26.27 5.28
CA VAL A 24 -0.96 -25.46 6.23
C VAL A 24 0.00 -24.61 7.05
N ILE A 25 -0.36 -23.35 7.24
CA ILE A 25 0.30 -22.45 8.17
C ILE A 25 -0.62 -22.28 9.36
N GLU A 26 -0.23 -22.85 10.50
CA GLU A 26 -0.94 -22.72 11.77
C GLU A 26 -0.36 -21.53 12.54
N ILE A 27 -1.20 -20.56 12.87
CA ILE A 27 -0.78 -19.35 13.59
C ILE A 27 -1.46 -19.36 14.96
N THR A 28 -0.64 -19.44 16.00
CA THR A 28 -1.09 -19.32 17.38
C THR A 28 -0.92 -17.90 17.86
N THR A 29 -1.98 -17.28 18.36
CA THR A 29 -1.95 -15.92 18.87
C THR A 29 -1.56 -15.90 20.35
N LYS A 30 -1.02 -14.75 20.79
CA LYS A 30 -0.67 -14.53 22.20
C LYS A 30 -1.92 -14.55 23.06
N ARG A 31 -1.84 -15.23 24.19
CA ARG A 31 -2.85 -15.24 25.26
C ARG A 31 -2.29 -14.55 26.50
N GLY A 32 -3.13 -14.11 27.39
CA GLY A 32 -2.74 -13.55 28.68
C GLY A 32 -1.96 -14.57 29.48
N LYS A 33 -0.80 -14.17 30.00
CA LYS A 33 0.08 -15.02 30.83
C LYS A 33 0.49 -14.32 32.14
N SER A 34 0.04 -13.12 32.34
CA SER A 34 0.44 -12.29 33.49
C SER A 34 -0.70 -12.15 34.48
N MET A 35 -0.46 -12.46 35.74
CA MET A 35 -1.39 -12.17 36.83
C MET A 35 -1.47 -10.68 37.14
N VAL A 36 -0.43 -9.92 36.81
CA VAL A 36 -0.41 -8.46 36.95
C VAL A 36 -0.79 -7.85 35.62
N THR A 37 -1.72 -6.91 35.64
CA THR A 37 -2.10 -6.16 34.43
C THR A 37 -0.88 -5.42 33.86
N ARG A 38 -0.60 -5.66 32.59
CA ARG A 38 0.47 -5.04 31.80
C ARG A 38 -0.14 -4.31 30.63
N ILE A 39 0.24 -3.07 30.46
CA ILE A 39 -0.19 -2.26 29.31
C ILE A 39 1.05 -1.93 28.49
N ASN A 40 1.04 -2.35 27.24
CA ASN A 40 2.09 -2.05 26.27
C ASN A 40 1.52 -1.14 25.19
N ILE A 41 2.12 0.02 25.04
CA ILE A 41 1.74 0.98 23.99
C ILE A 41 2.92 1.13 23.06
N ARG A 42 2.66 1.05 21.76
CA ARG A 42 3.64 1.30 20.70
C ARG A 42 3.05 2.29 19.71
N ALA A 43 3.84 3.28 19.36
CA ALA A 43 3.51 4.24 18.31
C ALA A 43 4.71 4.32 17.37
N TYR A 44 4.43 4.28 16.09
CA TYR A 44 5.42 4.44 15.04
C TYR A 44 4.86 5.40 14.00
N GLY A 45 5.69 6.34 13.54
CA GLY A 45 5.40 7.25 12.45
C GLY A 45 6.57 7.31 11.48
N GLY A 46 6.28 7.35 10.19
CA GLY A 46 7.26 7.45 9.12
C GLY A 46 6.82 8.49 8.11
N TYR A 47 7.79 9.20 7.53
CA TYR A 47 7.58 10.14 6.45
C TYR A 47 8.39 9.66 5.25
N GLU A 48 7.72 9.44 4.13
CA GLU A 48 8.31 9.01 2.88
C GLU A 48 8.33 10.17 1.89
N LEU A 49 9.49 10.42 1.30
CA LEU A 49 9.62 11.44 0.26
C LEU A 49 9.18 10.86 -1.08
N ALA A 50 8.51 11.68 -1.86
CA ALA A 50 8.24 11.35 -3.26
C ALA A 50 9.52 10.99 -4.00
N PRO A 51 9.50 10.04 -4.94
CA PRO A 51 10.68 9.69 -5.72
C PRO A 51 11.19 10.91 -6.50
N SER A 52 12.49 10.98 -6.72
CA SER A 52 13.08 12.02 -7.56
C SER A 52 12.51 11.93 -8.97
N LYS A 53 12.12 13.07 -9.52
CA LYS A 53 11.56 13.14 -10.86
C LYS A 53 12.55 12.69 -11.92
N LEU A 54 12.08 11.90 -12.85
CA LEU A 54 12.80 11.63 -14.09
C LEU A 54 12.80 12.90 -14.96
N ARG A 55 13.92 13.22 -15.54
CA ARG A 55 14.00 14.33 -16.51
C ARG A 55 13.30 13.91 -17.80
N MET A 56 12.14 14.50 -18.03
CA MET A 56 11.36 14.31 -19.23
C MET A 56 11.48 15.56 -20.12
N MET A 57 11.24 15.39 -21.40
CA MET A 57 11.14 16.54 -22.31
C MET A 57 9.87 17.31 -21.99
N ASP A 58 9.95 18.63 -21.99
CA ASP A 58 8.76 19.50 -22.01
C ASP A 58 8.11 19.50 -23.40
N ALA A 59 6.96 20.15 -23.52
CA ALA A 59 6.21 20.17 -24.77
C ALA A 59 7.01 20.77 -25.94
N ASN A 60 7.80 21.83 -25.69
CA ASN A 60 8.63 22.46 -26.70
C ASN A 60 9.79 21.55 -27.13
N GLN A 61 10.48 20.96 -26.16
CA GLN A 61 11.57 20.03 -26.42
C GLN A 61 11.08 18.82 -27.21
N TYR A 62 9.91 18.28 -26.86
CA TYR A 62 9.33 17.15 -27.57
C TYR A 62 8.93 17.51 -29.02
N ARG A 63 8.31 18.68 -29.24
CA ARG A 63 7.99 19.12 -30.60
C ARG A 63 9.26 19.33 -31.45
N ASN A 64 10.29 19.96 -30.89
CA ASN A 64 11.58 20.13 -31.58
C ASN A 64 12.19 18.76 -31.92
N TYR A 65 12.23 17.84 -30.97
CA TYR A 65 12.71 16.49 -31.20
C TYR A 65 11.98 15.76 -32.33
N VAL A 66 10.64 15.82 -32.34
CA VAL A 66 9.82 15.20 -33.38
C VAL A 66 10.09 15.85 -34.74
N THR A 67 10.24 17.17 -34.77
CA THR A 67 10.54 17.93 -36.00
C THR A 67 11.89 17.51 -36.57
N GLU A 68 12.92 17.47 -35.73
CA GLU A 68 14.27 17.03 -36.15
C GLU A 68 14.25 15.58 -36.62
N PHE A 69 13.61 14.69 -35.84
CA PHE A 69 13.51 13.28 -36.18
C PHE A 69 12.82 13.07 -37.54
N LEU A 70 11.70 13.73 -37.81
CA LEU A 70 11.02 13.66 -39.10
C LEU A 70 11.91 14.22 -40.21
N GLY A 71 12.65 15.29 -39.95
CA GLY A 71 13.60 15.86 -40.92
C GLY A 71 14.76 14.91 -41.32
N THR A 72 15.10 13.93 -40.49
CA THR A 72 16.13 12.94 -40.81
C THR A 72 15.63 11.78 -41.69
N THR A 73 14.33 11.61 -41.81
CA THR A 73 13.72 10.52 -42.59
C THR A 73 13.24 11.02 -43.95
N GLN A 74 13.39 10.21 -45.03
CA GLN A 74 12.91 10.56 -46.36
C GLN A 74 11.41 10.85 -46.34
N LYS A 75 10.63 9.99 -45.68
CA LYS A 75 9.18 10.19 -45.54
C LYS A 75 8.79 11.48 -44.82
N GLY A 76 9.53 11.85 -43.78
CA GLY A 76 9.30 13.08 -43.05
C GLY A 76 9.65 14.30 -43.88
N GLN A 77 10.76 14.26 -44.63
CA GLN A 77 11.16 15.33 -45.57
C GLN A 77 10.09 15.50 -46.65
N ASP A 78 9.58 14.41 -47.22
CA ASP A 78 8.50 14.43 -48.24
C ASP A 78 7.22 15.01 -47.61
N TYR A 79 6.91 14.67 -46.34
CA TYR A 79 5.79 15.24 -45.61
C TYR A 79 5.89 16.75 -45.49
N PHE A 80 7.04 17.30 -45.09
CA PHE A 80 7.26 18.74 -44.99
C PHE A 80 7.25 19.44 -46.36
N LYS A 81 7.75 18.79 -47.42
CA LYS A 81 7.76 19.37 -48.76
C LYS A 81 6.37 19.44 -49.40
N ASN A 82 5.54 18.41 -49.14
CA ASN A 82 4.25 18.25 -49.84
C ASN A 82 3.08 18.89 -49.08
N ASN A 83 3.28 19.21 -47.78
CA ASN A 83 2.25 19.91 -46.99
C ASN A 83 2.55 21.40 -46.94
N THR A 84 1.74 22.18 -47.58
CA THR A 84 1.73 23.64 -47.52
C THR A 84 1.14 24.16 -46.20
N ILE A 85 0.44 23.28 -45.45
CA ILE A 85 -0.12 23.57 -44.12
C ILE A 85 0.87 23.17 -43.05
N VAL A 86 1.16 24.10 -42.15
CA VAL A 86 2.00 23.82 -40.97
C VAL A 86 1.41 22.63 -40.23
N PRO A 87 2.20 21.56 -39.95
CA PRO A 87 1.69 20.43 -39.18
C PRO A 87 1.03 20.88 -37.90
N THR A 88 -0.05 20.24 -37.52
CA THR A 88 -0.86 20.62 -36.38
C THR A 88 -0.06 20.82 -35.09
N PHE A 89 0.94 19.95 -34.83
CA PHE A 89 1.80 20.03 -33.64
C PHE A 89 2.86 21.17 -33.71
N MET A 90 3.09 21.74 -34.89
CA MET A 90 4.02 22.87 -35.11
C MET A 90 3.31 24.21 -35.23
N ASN A 91 1.97 24.23 -35.17
CA ASN A 91 1.22 25.47 -35.30
C ASN A 91 1.33 26.33 -34.05
N GLU A 92 1.95 27.49 -34.17
CA GLU A 92 2.21 28.42 -33.05
C GLU A 92 1.08 29.44 -32.84
N ASP A 93 -0.03 29.38 -33.60
CA ASP A 93 -1.17 30.29 -33.43
C ASP A 93 -1.98 29.88 -32.17
N PRO A 94 -2.03 30.74 -31.11
CA PRO A 94 -2.78 30.44 -29.89
C PRO A 94 -4.30 30.32 -30.13
N ASN A 95 -4.82 30.85 -31.24
CA ASN A 95 -6.22 30.75 -31.58
C ASN A 95 -6.56 29.45 -32.34
N TYR A 96 -5.56 28.67 -32.70
CA TYR A 96 -5.77 27.40 -33.36
C TYR A 96 -6.44 26.40 -32.42
N LEU A 97 -7.52 25.78 -32.84
CA LEU A 97 -8.36 24.90 -32.01
C LEU A 97 -7.57 23.81 -31.27
N LEU A 98 -6.53 23.26 -31.88
CA LEU A 98 -5.74 22.20 -31.32
C LEU A 98 -4.45 22.69 -30.64
N TYR A 99 -4.22 24.00 -30.60
CA TYR A 99 -3.05 24.59 -29.95
C TYR A 99 -2.86 24.12 -28.52
N PRO A 100 -3.87 24.13 -27.62
CA PRO A 100 -3.70 23.70 -26.24
C PRO A 100 -3.27 22.23 -26.10
N ILE A 101 -3.66 21.36 -27.05
CA ILE A 101 -3.33 19.93 -27.01
C ILE A 101 -1.83 19.72 -27.19
N TYR A 102 -1.20 20.49 -28.08
CA TYR A 102 0.22 20.29 -28.42
C TYR A 102 1.17 21.22 -27.65
N HIS A 103 0.66 22.28 -27.04
CA HIS A 103 1.45 23.28 -26.32
C HIS A 103 1.27 23.22 -24.81
N ASN A 104 0.32 22.42 -24.32
CA ASN A 104 0.13 22.24 -22.90
C ASN A 104 1.31 21.45 -22.31
N ASN A 105 1.96 22.05 -21.31
CA ASN A 105 3.08 21.43 -20.63
C ASN A 105 2.64 20.94 -19.25
N THR A 106 2.20 19.69 -19.17
CA THR A 106 1.74 19.07 -17.93
C THR A 106 2.84 18.20 -17.36
N ASP A 107 3.27 18.50 -16.14
CA ASP A 107 4.14 17.61 -15.36
C ASP A 107 3.30 16.51 -14.70
N TRP A 108 3.22 15.39 -15.38
CA TRP A 108 2.47 14.22 -14.89
C TRP A 108 3.08 13.61 -13.63
N GLN A 109 4.38 13.79 -13.39
CA GLN A 109 5.04 13.29 -12.20
C GLN A 109 4.59 14.06 -10.95
N ASP A 110 4.44 15.38 -11.04
CA ASP A 110 3.81 16.19 -9.98
C ASP A 110 2.33 15.85 -9.76
N GLY A 111 1.66 15.47 -10.84
CA GLY A 111 0.28 15.01 -10.76
C GLY A 111 0.13 13.67 -10.03
N MET A 112 1.13 12.78 -10.15
CA MET A 112 1.07 11.40 -9.66
C MET A 112 1.68 11.23 -8.27
N TYR A 113 2.76 11.94 -7.96
CA TYR A 113 3.54 11.71 -6.74
C TYR A 113 3.39 12.84 -5.73
N ASP A 114 3.36 12.47 -4.47
CA ASP A 114 3.42 13.34 -3.32
C ASP A 114 4.19 12.66 -2.19
N ASN A 115 4.55 13.43 -1.18
CA ASN A 115 5.12 12.86 0.02
C ASN A 115 4.05 12.10 0.80
N ALA A 116 4.42 11.03 1.45
CA ALA A 116 3.52 10.15 2.15
C ALA A 116 3.82 10.08 3.66
N PHE A 117 2.79 9.85 4.44
CA PHE A 117 2.90 9.67 5.87
C PHE A 117 2.37 8.31 6.29
N THR A 118 3.16 7.59 7.07
CA THR A 118 2.78 6.30 7.63
C THR A 118 2.69 6.42 9.15
N GLN A 119 1.63 5.87 9.72
CA GLN A 119 1.44 5.84 11.17
C GLN A 119 0.90 4.48 11.60
N ASN A 120 1.39 4.02 12.75
CA ASN A 120 0.98 2.75 13.33
C ASN A 120 0.90 2.91 14.85
N TYR A 121 -0.26 2.58 15.40
CA TYR A 121 -0.52 2.61 16.83
C TYR A 121 -0.96 1.25 17.29
N LYS A 122 -0.39 0.78 18.37
CA LYS A 122 -0.77 -0.48 18.98
C LYS A 122 -0.84 -0.35 20.48
N VAL A 123 -1.93 -0.84 21.05
CA VAL A 123 -2.16 -0.98 22.48
C VAL A 123 -2.42 -2.45 22.76
N ASN A 124 -1.69 -2.99 23.72
CA ASN A 124 -1.93 -4.34 24.20
C ASN A 124 -2.08 -4.30 25.70
N VAL A 125 -3.15 -4.88 26.21
CA VAL A 125 -3.45 -5.00 27.62
C VAL A 125 -3.61 -6.48 27.93
N GLU A 126 -2.77 -6.99 28.79
CA GLU A 126 -2.84 -8.37 29.29
C GLU A 126 -2.89 -8.40 30.80
N GLY A 127 -3.60 -9.37 31.34
CA GLY A 127 -3.70 -9.54 32.81
C GLY A 127 -4.62 -10.67 33.14
N GLY A 128 -4.87 -10.81 34.43
CA GLY A 128 -5.78 -11.82 34.94
C GLY A 128 -5.44 -12.29 36.34
N ASP A 129 -6.05 -13.38 36.72
CA ASP A 129 -5.85 -14.08 37.96
C ASP A 129 -5.91 -15.60 37.72
N ASP A 130 -6.00 -16.39 38.79
CA ASP A 130 -6.10 -17.85 38.72
C ASP A 130 -7.43 -18.33 38.10
N VAL A 131 -8.44 -17.46 38.00
CA VAL A 131 -9.77 -17.76 37.46
C VAL A 131 -9.88 -17.33 36.01
N ALA A 132 -9.35 -16.14 35.65
CA ALA A 132 -9.48 -15.62 34.31
C ALA A 132 -8.21 -14.88 33.86
N MET A 133 -7.71 -15.26 32.72
CA MET A 133 -6.63 -14.55 32.00
C MET A 133 -7.19 -13.89 30.75
N TYR A 134 -6.73 -12.69 30.45
CA TYR A 134 -7.17 -11.96 29.26
C TYR A 134 -6.01 -11.28 28.54
N ASN A 135 -6.21 -11.09 27.25
CA ASN A 135 -5.34 -10.29 26.38
C ASN A 135 -6.20 -9.50 25.39
N LEU A 136 -6.15 -8.18 25.46
CA LEU A 136 -6.79 -7.26 24.52
C LEU A 136 -5.71 -6.57 23.70
N SER A 137 -5.80 -6.69 22.38
CA SER A 137 -4.91 -6.01 21.43
C SER A 137 -5.74 -5.11 20.53
N LEU A 138 -5.37 -3.83 20.47
CA LEU A 138 -5.93 -2.84 19.56
C LEU A 138 -4.80 -2.34 18.67
N GLY A 139 -5.00 -2.37 17.37
CA GLY A 139 -4.02 -1.90 16.38
C GLY A 139 -4.69 -1.00 15.35
N TYR A 140 -4.12 0.17 15.11
CA TYR A 140 -4.49 1.04 14.01
C TYR A 140 -3.26 1.31 13.15
N SER A 141 -3.40 1.08 11.86
CA SER A 141 -2.36 1.36 10.87
C SER A 141 -2.97 2.21 9.77
N ALA A 142 -2.33 3.32 9.46
CA ALA A 142 -2.64 4.14 8.31
C ALA A 142 -1.34 4.41 7.54
N ALA A 143 -1.36 4.18 6.26
CA ALA A 143 -0.22 4.40 5.39
C ALA A 143 -0.72 5.06 4.11
N ASP A 144 -0.25 6.27 3.87
CA ASP A 144 -0.32 6.88 2.55
C ASP A 144 0.83 6.33 1.70
N ALA A 145 0.64 6.20 0.41
CA ALA A 145 1.73 5.91 -0.50
C ALA A 145 2.16 7.17 -1.26
N THR A 146 3.38 7.19 -1.74
CA THR A 146 3.90 8.30 -2.53
C THR A 146 3.16 8.50 -3.85
N ALA A 147 2.47 7.48 -4.35
CA ALA A 147 1.52 7.63 -5.45
C ALA A 147 0.17 8.12 -4.90
N LYS A 148 -0.29 9.27 -5.38
CA LYS A 148 -1.55 9.90 -4.94
C LYS A 148 -2.74 8.95 -5.07
N LYS A 149 -3.67 9.01 -4.12
CA LYS A 149 -4.90 8.20 -4.05
C LYS A 149 -4.65 6.70 -3.83
N THR A 150 -3.50 6.35 -3.30
CA THR A 150 -3.19 5.00 -2.83
C THR A 150 -2.92 5.05 -1.33
N ASP A 151 -3.98 4.98 -0.56
CA ASP A 151 -3.96 4.98 0.90
C ASP A 151 -4.44 3.63 1.44
N PHE A 152 -3.97 3.29 2.61
CA PHE A 152 -4.32 2.08 3.30
C PHE A 152 -4.61 2.38 4.77
N ASN A 153 -5.80 2.00 5.21
CA ASN A 153 -6.21 2.10 6.61
C ASN A 153 -6.63 0.73 7.13
N ARG A 154 -6.17 0.39 8.31
CA ARG A 154 -6.48 -0.89 8.93
C ARG A 154 -6.70 -0.73 10.44
N LEU A 155 -7.83 -1.20 10.92
CA LEU A 155 -8.13 -1.37 12.32
C LEU A 155 -8.13 -2.86 12.66
N ASN A 156 -7.42 -3.26 13.69
CA ASN A 156 -7.45 -4.62 14.22
C ASN A 156 -7.83 -4.56 15.69
N ILE A 157 -8.79 -5.38 16.06
CA ILE A 157 -9.19 -5.58 17.45
C ILE A 157 -9.12 -7.07 17.72
N ARG A 158 -8.42 -7.46 18.78
CA ARG A 158 -8.37 -8.85 19.21
C ARG A 158 -8.51 -8.94 20.71
N PHE A 159 -9.41 -9.80 21.14
CA PHE A 159 -9.61 -10.16 22.54
C PHE A 159 -9.52 -11.67 22.69
N ASN A 160 -8.65 -12.11 23.59
CA ASN A 160 -8.53 -13.51 23.96
C ASN A 160 -8.71 -13.60 25.48
N SER A 161 -9.49 -14.57 25.94
CA SER A 161 -9.64 -14.83 27.35
C SER A 161 -9.71 -16.34 27.61
N ASP A 162 -9.02 -16.79 28.64
CA ASP A 162 -9.08 -18.15 29.18
C ASP A 162 -9.71 -18.06 30.56
N VAL A 163 -10.82 -18.74 30.77
CA VAL A 163 -11.59 -18.69 32.03
C VAL A 163 -11.79 -20.10 32.58
N VAL A 164 -11.45 -20.27 33.84
CA VAL A 164 -11.71 -21.49 34.61
C VAL A 164 -13.07 -21.36 35.28
N LEU A 165 -14.11 -21.95 34.70
CA LEU A 165 -15.46 -21.88 35.23
C LEU A 165 -15.66 -22.80 36.45
N PHE A 166 -15.09 -24.01 36.36
CA PHE A 166 -15.10 -25.02 37.43
C PHE A 166 -13.77 -25.77 37.41
N LYS A 167 -13.53 -26.58 38.46
CA LYS A 167 -12.29 -27.33 38.64
C LYS A 167 -11.85 -28.13 37.40
N ASP A 168 -12.79 -28.59 36.60
CA ASP A 168 -12.54 -29.43 35.42
C ASP A 168 -13.12 -28.81 34.11
N LEU A 169 -13.53 -27.51 34.15
CA LEU A 169 -14.11 -26.83 33.00
C LEU A 169 -13.40 -25.53 32.71
N ASN A 170 -12.60 -25.51 31.64
CA ASN A 170 -11.92 -24.34 31.13
C ASN A 170 -12.60 -23.87 29.83
N THR A 171 -12.79 -22.59 29.71
CA THR A 171 -13.40 -21.94 28.53
C THR A 171 -12.43 -20.95 27.91
N ALA A 172 -12.27 -21.02 26.60
CA ALA A 172 -11.49 -20.07 25.84
C ALA A 172 -12.43 -19.21 24.97
N ILE A 173 -12.25 -17.90 25.01
CA ILE A 173 -12.99 -16.92 24.21
C ILE A 173 -11.98 -16.23 23.31
N ASP A 174 -12.22 -16.25 22.00
CA ASP A 174 -11.39 -15.59 21.00
C ASP A 174 -12.28 -14.73 20.10
N ILE A 175 -12.07 -13.43 20.11
CA ILE A 175 -12.78 -12.45 19.28
C ILE A 175 -11.74 -11.68 18.46
N SER A 176 -11.95 -11.57 17.17
CA SER A 176 -11.10 -10.80 16.29
C SER A 176 -11.92 -10.03 15.23
N TYR A 177 -11.52 -8.77 15.02
CA TYR A 177 -12.03 -7.90 13.97
C TYR A 177 -10.93 -7.28 13.17
#